data_7a7dd39b328f98e80e03abe3cf7f5c20
#
_entry.id   7a7dd39b328f98e80e03abe3cf7f5c20
#
_cell.length_a   1.000
_cell.length_b   1.000
_cell.length_c   1.000
_cell.angle_alpha   90.00
_cell.angle_beta   90.00
_cell.angle_gamma   90.00
#
_symmetry.space_group_name_H-M   'P 1'
#
loop_
_entity.id
_entity.type
_entity.pdbx_description
1 polymer ?
#
loop_
_entity_poly.entity_id
_entity_poly.type
_entity_poly.pdbx_seq_one_letter_code
_entity_poly.pdbx_strand_id
1 'polypeptide(L)'
;GDNIFYGQSFTQTLKQAAAKTHGATVFGYRVKDPERFGVVEFDENFNALSIEEKPQQPKSDWAVTGLYFHDNRAVEFAKQLKPSARGELEISDLNRMYLEDGSLSVQILGRGFAWLDTGTQESLHEAASFVQTVQNIQNLHIACLEEI
;
A
#
# COMPACT_ATOMS: atom_id res chain seq x y z
N GLY A 1 13.33 2.64 1.43
CA GLY A 1 11.91 2.49 1.72
C GLY A 1 11.70 1.93 3.10
N ASP A 2 10.55 2.19 3.62
CA ASP A 2 10.13 1.83 4.97
C ASP A 2 8.98 0.79 4.97
N ASN A 3 8.85 0.06 3.87
CA ASN A 3 7.87 -1.01 3.73
C ASN A 3 8.57 -2.32 3.37
N ILE A 4 8.23 -3.40 4.05
CA ILE A 4 8.64 -4.77 3.72
C ILE A 4 7.41 -5.56 3.32
N PHE A 5 7.48 -6.20 2.15
CA PHE A 5 6.45 -7.10 1.64
C PHE A 5 6.99 -8.51 1.56
N TYR A 6 6.26 -9.45 2.08
CA TYR A 6 6.58 -10.86 1.98
C TYR A 6 5.31 -11.67 1.74
N GLY A 7 5.31 -12.51 0.72
CA GLY A 7 4.16 -13.35 0.42
C GLY A 7 4.33 -14.17 -0.84
N GLN A 8 3.62 -15.28 -0.88
CA GLN A 8 3.62 -16.17 -2.03
C GLN A 8 3.02 -15.49 -3.26
N SER A 9 3.65 -15.69 -4.42
CA SER A 9 3.18 -15.13 -5.70
C SER A 9 3.18 -13.60 -5.79
N PHE A 10 3.89 -12.90 -4.89
CA PHE A 10 3.92 -11.44 -4.90
C PHE A 10 4.47 -10.87 -6.22
N THR A 11 5.53 -11.47 -6.78
CA THR A 11 6.09 -11.09 -8.09
C THR A 11 5.04 -11.15 -9.20
N GLN A 12 4.16 -12.16 -9.20
CA GLN A 12 3.08 -12.27 -10.18
C GLN A 12 2.05 -11.15 -10.01
N THR A 13 1.68 -10.84 -8.77
CA THR A 13 0.79 -9.72 -8.43
C THR A 13 1.35 -8.39 -8.93
N LEU A 14 2.66 -8.15 -8.72
CA LEU A 14 3.33 -6.96 -9.22
C LEU A 14 3.36 -6.88 -10.74
N LYS A 15 3.66 -7.98 -11.43
CA LYS A 15 3.64 -8.03 -12.90
C LYS A 15 2.27 -7.74 -13.47
N GLN A 16 1.20 -8.23 -12.84
CA GLN A 16 -0.18 -7.93 -13.25
C GLN A 16 -0.52 -6.45 -13.06
N ALA A 17 -0.11 -5.85 -11.93
CA ALA A 17 -0.31 -4.42 -11.70
C ALA A 17 0.49 -3.56 -12.71
N ALA A 18 1.75 -3.90 -12.95
CA ALA A 18 2.63 -3.21 -13.91
C ALA A 18 2.17 -3.33 -15.36
N ALA A 19 1.46 -4.40 -15.73
CA ALA A 19 0.93 -4.58 -17.07
C ALA A 19 -0.27 -3.67 -17.40
N LYS A 20 -0.89 -3.05 -16.38
CA LYS A 20 -1.96 -2.07 -16.59
C LYS A 20 -1.36 -0.76 -17.10
N THR A 21 -1.77 -0.35 -18.29
CA THR A 21 -1.26 0.86 -18.96
C THR A 21 -2.12 2.10 -18.69
N HIS A 22 -3.26 1.94 -18.02
CA HIS A 22 -4.20 3.01 -17.72
C HIS A 22 -4.69 2.92 -16.27
N GLY A 23 -4.77 4.06 -15.62
CA GLY A 23 -5.24 4.18 -14.25
C GLY A 23 -4.15 3.99 -13.21
N ALA A 24 -4.60 3.76 -11.99
CA ALA A 24 -3.74 3.46 -10.86
C ALA A 24 -4.11 2.12 -10.22
N THR A 25 -3.11 1.46 -9.65
CA THR A 25 -3.30 0.28 -8.80
C THR A 25 -2.62 0.52 -7.46
N VAL A 26 -3.38 0.36 -6.39
CA VAL A 26 -2.92 0.39 -5.01
C VAL A 26 -3.20 -0.96 -4.33
N PHE A 27 -2.55 -1.22 -3.20
CA PHE A 27 -2.69 -2.48 -2.48
C PHE A 27 -3.27 -2.24 -1.10
N GLY A 28 -4.40 -2.90 -0.83
CA GLY A 28 -5.07 -2.87 0.46
C GLY A 28 -4.63 -4.03 1.35
N TYR A 29 -4.32 -3.73 2.59
CA TYR A 29 -3.93 -4.69 3.61
C TYR A 29 -4.69 -4.43 4.91
N ARG A 30 -5.19 -5.48 5.54
CA ARG A 30 -5.98 -5.36 6.76
C ARG A 30 -5.08 -5.16 7.97
N VAL A 31 -5.33 -4.10 8.76
CA VAL A 31 -4.51 -3.71 9.91
C VAL A 31 -5.38 -3.50 11.17
N LYS A 32 -4.73 -3.47 12.33
CA LYS A 32 -5.40 -3.22 13.61
C LYS A 32 -5.56 -1.72 13.92
N ASP A 33 -4.68 -0.90 13.38
CA ASP A 33 -4.49 0.53 13.67
C ASP A 33 -4.56 1.36 12.37
N PRO A 34 -5.71 1.31 11.64
CA PRO A 34 -5.84 1.93 10.32
C PRO A 34 -5.63 3.44 10.34
N GLU A 35 -5.86 4.12 11.46
CA GLU A 35 -5.66 5.57 11.64
C GLU A 35 -4.21 6.04 11.40
N ARG A 36 -3.26 5.11 11.35
CA ARG A 36 -1.85 5.41 11.06
C ARG A 36 -1.54 5.53 9.57
N PHE A 37 -2.44 5.09 8.71
CA PHE A 37 -2.23 4.89 7.28
C PHE A 37 -3.26 5.61 6.42
N GLY A 38 -3.07 5.62 5.13
CA GLY A 38 -4.17 5.85 4.20
C GLY A 38 -5.18 4.71 4.31
N VAL A 39 -6.45 5.03 4.44
CA VAL A 39 -7.54 4.05 4.63
C VAL A 39 -8.44 4.05 3.42
N VAL A 40 -8.73 2.87 2.88
CA VAL A 40 -9.70 2.67 1.80
C VAL A 40 -10.98 2.06 2.35
N GLU A 41 -12.12 2.65 1.98
CA GLU A 41 -13.45 2.13 2.24
C GLU A 41 -13.97 1.37 1.01
N PHE A 42 -14.64 0.27 1.21
CA PHE A 42 -15.21 -0.56 0.16
C PHE A 42 -16.72 -0.70 0.28
N ASP A 43 -17.38 -0.90 -0.86
CA ASP A 43 -18.74 -1.41 -0.91
C ASP A 43 -18.79 -2.94 -0.70
N GLU A 44 -19.99 -3.52 -0.75
CA GLU A 44 -20.23 -4.96 -0.61
C GLU A 44 -19.58 -5.79 -1.74
N ASN A 45 -19.23 -5.17 -2.86
CA ASN A 45 -18.60 -5.80 -4.01
C ASN A 45 -17.08 -5.54 -4.08
N PHE A 46 -16.48 -5.00 -3.00
CA PHE A 46 -15.08 -4.59 -2.95
C PHE A 46 -14.68 -3.50 -3.94
N ASN A 47 -15.62 -2.64 -4.36
CA ASN A 47 -15.27 -1.42 -5.06
C ASN A 47 -14.88 -0.35 -4.05
N ALA A 48 -13.81 0.38 -4.32
CA ALA A 48 -13.38 1.47 -3.45
C ALA A 48 -14.38 2.63 -3.51
N LEU A 49 -14.82 3.09 -2.35
CA LEU A 49 -15.75 4.20 -2.18
C LEU A 49 -15.03 5.49 -1.79
N SER A 50 -14.02 5.39 -0.93
CA SER A 50 -13.24 6.53 -0.46
C SER A 50 -11.82 6.13 -0.09
N ILE A 51 -10.91 7.12 -0.13
CA ILE A 51 -9.56 7.01 0.42
C ILE A 51 -9.30 8.25 1.26
N GLU A 52 -8.87 8.05 2.51
CA GLU A 52 -8.52 9.13 3.45
C GLU A 52 -7.14 8.88 4.07
N GLU A 53 -6.31 9.92 4.15
CA GLU A 53 -5.01 9.86 4.81
C GLU A 53 -5.17 10.04 6.31
N LYS A 54 -4.70 9.06 7.08
CA LYS A 54 -4.64 9.06 8.55
C LYS A 54 -5.92 9.63 9.21
N PRO A 55 -7.09 9.05 8.90
CA PRO A 55 -8.36 9.55 9.41
C PRO A 55 -8.43 9.39 10.93
N GLN A 56 -8.99 10.37 11.62
CA GLN A 56 -9.23 10.26 13.08
C GLN A 56 -10.28 9.19 13.42
N GLN A 57 -11.22 8.97 12.51
CA GLN A 57 -12.25 7.94 12.61
C GLN A 57 -12.25 7.10 11.33
N PRO A 58 -11.43 6.03 11.27
CA PRO A 58 -11.34 5.18 10.09
C PRO A 58 -12.69 4.54 9.77
N LYS A 59 -13.07 4.57 8.49
CA LYS A 59 -14.31 3.92 8.00
C LYS A 59 -14.14 2.43 7.75
N SER A 60 -12.92 1.96 7.72
CA SER A 60 -12.58 0.55 7.55
C SER A 60 -11.25 0.22 8.22
N ASP A 61 -10.89 -1.06 8.26
CA ASP A 61 -9.58 -1.56 8.72
C ASP A 61 -8.63 -1.90 7.56
N TRP A 62 -8.92 -1.37 6.34
CA TRP A 62 -8.10 -1.57 5.16
C TRP A 62 -7.15 -0.40 4.93
N ALA A 63 -5.88 -0.62 5.26
CA ALA A 63 -4.80 0.32 4.98
C ALA A 63 -4.34 0.21 3.51
N VAL A 64 -4.04 1.34 2.89
CA VAL A 64 -3.33 1.41 1.61
C VAL A 64 -1.85 1.31 1.91
N THR A 65 -1.20 0.29 1.35
CA THR A 65 0.25 0.07 1.56
C THR A 65 1.10 1.10 0.81
N GLY A 66 2.40 1.17 1.12
CA GLY A 66 3.34 2.10 0.48
C GLY A 66 3.80 1.66 -0.93
N LEU A 67 2.97 0.95 -1.68
CA LEU A 67 3.27 0.49 -3.03
C LEU A 67 2.17 0.93 -4.00
N TYR A 68 2.57 1.63 -5.06
CA TYR A 68 1.65 2.26 -5.99
C TYR A 68 2.10 2.05 -7.43
N PHE A 69 1.17 1.80 -8.32
CA PHE A 69 1.36 1.84 -9.77
C PHE A 69 0.45 2.90 -10.35
N HIS A 70 1.02 3.88 -11.02
CA HIS A 70 0.29 4.97 -11.65
C HIS A 70 0.65 5.06 -13.12
N ASP A 71 -0.30 5.42 -13.96
CA ASP A 71 -0.02 5.81 -15.35
C ASP A 71 0.59 7.24 -15.41
N ASN A 72 0.95 7.68 -16.61
CA ASN A 72 1.62 8.97 -16.80
C ASN A 72 0.78 10.19 -16.38
N ARG A 73 -0.53 10.04 -16.17
CA ARG A 73 -1.41 11.13 -15.69
C ARG A 73 -1.09 11.51 -14.24
N ALA A 74 -0.36 10.66 -13.50
CA ALA A 74 0.07 10.98 -12.14
C ALA A 74 0.81 12.32 -12.06
N VAL A 75 1.59 12.67 -13.07
CA VAL A 75 2.33 13.94 -13.12
C VAL A 75 1.36 15.13 -13.18
N GLU A 76 0.32 15.04 -14.01
CA GLU A 76 -0.68 16.11 -14.14
C GLU A 76 -1.60 16.18 -12.93
N PHE A 77 -1.98 15.06 -12.35
CA PHE A 77 -2.76 15.01 -11.12
C PHE A 77 -1.96 15.56 -9.93
N ALA A 78 -0.69 15.18 -9.81
CA ALA A 78 0.18 15.68 -8.74
C ALA A 78 0.37 17.20 -8.77
N LYS A 79 0.40 17.84 -9.95
CA LYS A 79 0.45 19.30 -10.08
C LYS A 79 -0.80 20.03 -9.55
N GLN A 80 -1.91 19.33 -9.45
CA GLN A 80 -3.19 19.88 -8.99
C GLN A 80 -3.39 19.70 -7.49
N LEU A 81 -2.56 18.88 -6.84
CA LEU A 81 -2.64 18.64 -5.40
C LEU A 81 -2.39 19.93 -4.61
N LYS A 82 -3.10 20.04 -3.51
CA LYS A 82 -2.91 21.10 -2.51
C LYS A 82 -2.44 20.47 -1.21
N PRO A 83 -1.63 21.18 -0.42
CA PRO A 83 -1.26 20.70 0.90
C PRO A 83 -2.49 20.38 1.74
N SER A 84 -2.45 19.24 2.43
CA SER A 84 -3.47 18.82 3.39
C SER A 84 -3.49 19.73 4.63
N ALA A 85 -4.39 19.47 5.56
CA ALA A 85 -4.41 20.16 6.86
C ALA A 85 -3.10 19.98 7.66
N ARG A 86 -2.29 18.97 7.29
CA ARG A 86 -0.96 18.69 7.85
C ARG A 86 0.15 19.51 7.17
N GLY A 87 -0.16 20.26 6.10
CA GLY A 87 0.79 21.03 5.32
C GLY A 87 1.61 20.20 4.31
N GLU A 88 1.23 18.96 4.06
CA GLU A 88 1.93 18.00 3.17
C GLU A 88 1.08 17.71 1.94
N LEU A 89 1.74 17.40 0.81
CA LEU A 89 1.09 16.81 -0.35
C LEU A 89 0.94 15.30 -0.09
N GLU A 90 -0.30 14.83 -0.01
CA GLU A 90 -0.59 13.44 0.37
C GLU A 90 -0.72 12.54 -0.86
N ILE A 91 -0.10 11.36 -0.80
CA ILE A 91 -0.29 10.34 -1.84
C ILE A 91 -1.72 9.83 -1.88
N SER A 92 -2.42 9.84 -0.75
CA SER A 92 -3.83 9.47 -0.67
C SER A 92 -4.73 10.43 -1.46
N ASP A 93 -4.36 11.72 -1.56
CA ASP A 93 -5.09 12.68 -2.40
C ASP A 93 -4.88 12.39 -3.89
N LEU A 94 -3.66 11.99 -4.29
CA LEU A 94 -3.41 11.53 -5.65
C LEU A 94 -4.24 10.29 -5.98
N ASN A 95 -4.26 9.31 -5.11
CA ASN A 95 -5.05 8.08 -5.30
C ASN A 95 -6.55 8.39 -5.35
N ARG A 96 -7.03 9.37 -4.56
CA ARG A 96 -8.42 9.83 -4.61
C ARG A 96 -8.78 10.44 -5.96
N MET A 97 -7.89 11.18 -6.61
CA MET A 97 -8.14 11.70 -7.97
C MET A 97 -8.35 10.56 -8.98
N TYR A 98 -7.59 9.47 -8.88
CA TYR A 98 -7.82 8.28 -9.69
C TYR A 98 -9.13 7.56 -9.35
N LEU A 99 -9.54 7.58 -8.09
CA LEU A 99 -10.82 7.04 -7.65
C LEU A 99 -11.99 7.83 -8.23
N GLU A 100 -11.93 9.17 -8.16
CA GLU A 100 -12.94 10.09 -8.71
C GLU A 100 -13.02 10.02 -10.24
N ASP A 101 -11.88 9.78 -10.91
CA ASP A 101 -11.79 9.52 -12.35
C ASP A 101 -12.35 8.12 -12.75
N GLY A 102 -12.61 7.26 -11.79
CA GLY A 102 -13.07 5.89 -12.04
C GLY A 102 -11.99 4.94 -12.56
N SER A 103 -10.72 5.31 -12.41
CA SER A 103 -9.57 4.55 -12.93
C SER A 103 -8.64 4.00 -11.83
N LEU A 104 -9.09 3.99 -10.56
CA LEU A 104 -8.38 3.35 -9.47
C LEU A 104 -8.77 1.88 -9.36
N SER A 105 -7.76 1.01 -9.25
CA SER A 105 -7.92 -0.39 -8.86
C SER A 105 -7.29 -0.62 -7.49
N VAL A 106 -8.00 -1.32 -6.60
CA VAL A 106 -7.43 -1.77 -5.33
C VAL A 106 -7.26 -3.27 -5.38
N GLN A 107 -6.03 -3.74 -5.17
CA GLN A 107 -5.73 -5.16 -5.01
C GLN A 107 -5.60 -5.50 -3.54
N ILE A 108 -6.29 -6.54 -3.10
CA ILE A 108 -6.27 -6.98 -1.71
C ILE A 108 -5.11 -7.96 -1.50
N LEU A 109 -4.23 -7.63 -0.55
CA LEU A 109 -3.22 -8.53 -0.04
C LEU A 109 -3.84 -9.35 1.09
N GLY A 110 -4.06 -10.63 0.83
CA GLY A 110 -4.73 -11.54 1.76
C GLY A 110 -3.81 -12.04 2.89
N ARG A 111 -4.30 -13.01 3.65
CA ARG A 111 -3.60 -13.60 4.82
C ARG A 111 -2.27 -14.25 4.51
N GLY A 112 -2.01 -14.61 3.24
CA GLY A 112 -0.72 -15.17 2.79
C GLY A 112 0.38 -14.13 2.63
N PHE A 113 0.08 -12.85 2.88
CA PHE A 113 1.03 -11.75 2.82
C PHE A 113 1.35 -11.22 4.21
N ALA A 114 2.58 -10.80 4.39
CA ALA A 114 3.01 -9.91 5.46
C ALA A 114 3.40 -8.56 4.84
N TRP A 115 2.79 -7.50 5.34
CA TRP A 115 3.20 -6.13 5.09
C TRP A 115 3.63 -5.52 6.41
N LEU A 116 4.87 -5.08 6.46
CA LEU A 116 5.48 -4.52 7.65
C LEU A 116 5.91 -3.08 7.32
N ASP A 117 5.32 -2.15 8.05
CA ASP A 117 5.77 -0.77 8.10
C ASP A 117 7.00 -0.68 9.02
N THR A 118 7.98 0.11 8.66
CA THR A 118 9.20 0.31 9.47
C THR A 118 9.38 1.77 9.88
N GLY A 119 8.28 2.53 9.90
CA GLY A 119 8.28 3.97 10.19
C GLY A 119 8.46 4.33 11.67
N THR A 120 8.38 3.37 12.59
CA THR A 120 8.65 3.55 14.01
C THR A 120 9.73 2.58 14.49
N GLN A 121 10.36 2.88 15.64
CA GLN A 121 11.35 1.96 16.23
C GLN A 121 10.73 0.60 16.58
N GLU A 122 9.50 0.59 17.07
CA GLU A 122 8.77 -0.63 17.42
C GLU A 122 8.48 -1.47 16.16
N SER A 123 7.89 -0.86 15.13
CA SER A 123 7.59 -1.56 13.88
C SER A 123 8.85 -2.01 13.13
N LEU A 124 9.96 -1.27 13.23
CA LEU A 124 11.24 -1.70 12.69
C LEU A 124 11.77 -2.95 13.40
N HIS A 125 11.64 -3.03 14.73
CA HIS A 125 12.04 -4.20 15.51
C HIS A 125 11.18 -5.41 15.18
N GLU A 126 9.86 -5.24 15.05
CA GLU A 126 8.94 -6.31 14.62
C GLU A 126 9.30 -6.83 13.22
N ALA A 127 9.57 -5.92 12.28
CA ALA A 127 9.99 -6.25 10.94
C ALA A 127 11.31 -7.05 10.92
N ALA A 128 12.30 -6.61 11.68
CA ALA A 128 13.59 -7.30 11.79
C ALA A 128 13.43 -8.71 12.38
N SER A 129 12.60 -8.86 13.43
CA SER A 129 12.31 -10.15 14.06
C SER A 129 11.58 -11.09 13.10
N PHE A 130 10.63 -10.57 12.32
CA PHE A 130 9.93 -11.34 11.29
C PHE A 130 10.89 -11.86 10.22
N VAL A 131 11.72 -10.98 9.65
CA VAL A 131 12.73 -11.36 8.63
C VAL A 131 13.66 -12.42 9.17
N GLN A 132 14.22 -12.22 10.38
CA GLN A 132 15.09 -13.19 11.02
C GLN A 132 14.42 -14.56 11.19
N THR A 133 13.17 -14.58 11.65
CA THR A 133 12.41 -15.81 11.86
C THR A 133 12.21 -16.57 10.55
N VAL A 134 11.78 -15.89 9.49
CA VAL A 134 11.55 -16.50 8.17
C VAL A 134 12.86 -17.05 7.60
N GLN A 135 13.94 -16.27 7.65
CA GLN A 135 15.26 -16.69 7.16
C GLN A 135 15.77 -17.92 7.90
N ASN A 136 15.65 -17.95 9.23
CA ASN A 136 16.11 -19.08 10.05
C ASN A 136 15.31 -20.36 9.79
N ILE A 137 14.00 -20.25 9.56
CA ILE A 137 13.14 -21.42 9.34
C ILE A 137 13.26 -21.95 7.92
N GLN A 138 13.28 -21.07 6.93
CA GLN A 138 13.25 -21.44 5.52
C GLN A 138 14.64 -21.56 4.89
N ASN A 139 15.69 -21.14 5.58
CA ASN A 139 17.06 -21.05 5.08
C ASN A 139 17.14 -20.25 3.76
N LEU A 140 16.35 -19.17 3.67
CA LEU A 140 16.27 -18.25 2.54
C LEU A 140 16.69 -16.86 3.00
N HIS A 141 17.23 -16.07 2.10
CA HIS A 141 17.49 -14.65 2.37
C HIS A 141 16.34 -13.80 1.82
N ILE A 142 15.76 -12.94 2.66
CA ILE A 142 14.74 -11.99 2.22
C ILE A 142 15.44 -10.75 1.66
N ALA A 143 15.01 -10.30 0.48
CA ALA A 143 15.60 -9.15 -0.22
C ALA A 143 17.11 -9.25 -0.43
N CYS A 144 17.59 -10.46 -0.73
CA CYS A 144 19.00 -10.69 -1.05
C CYS A 144 19.33 -10.03 -2.38
N LEU A 145 20.28 -9.11 -2.37
CA LEU A 145 20.70 -8.37 -3.59
C LEU A 145 21.32 -9.28 -4.66
N GLU A 146 21.83 -10.45 -4.27
CA GLU A 146 22.43 -11.43 -5.18
C GLU A 146 21.38 -12.30 -5.89
N GLU A 147 20.13 -12.27 -5.41
CA GLU A 147 19.01 -13.04 -5.99
C GLU A 147 18.05 -12.17 -6.81
N ILE A 148 18.23 -10.85 -6.83
CA ILE A 148 17.46 -9.88 -7.59
C ILE A 148 18.21 -9.54 -8.88
#